data_2b740d9499f9d2d2b1fda0e3ddb95304
#
_entry.id   2b740d9499f9d2d2b1fda0e3ddb95304
#
_cell.length_a   1.000
_cell.length_b   1.000
_cell.length_c   1.000
_cell.angle_alpha   90.00
_cell.angle_beta   90.00
_cell.angle_gamma   90.00
#
_symmetry.space_group_name_H-M   'P 1'
#
loop_
_entity.id
_entity.type
_entity.pdbx_description
1 polymer ?
#
loop_
_entity_poly.entity_id
_entity_poly.type
_entity_poly.pdbx_seq_one_letter_code
_entity_poly.pdbx_strand_id
1 'polypeptide(L)'
;MLLYGDESEALTHPYLARAWARRGADLRVAAPGQAKKVAMMGSLDHVKRRLIVHTSRTRHSADFIAHLEQLDRLFGPQPGRVTRPVVLVEDNGPIHVSKIARAALDARKHWLTVEWLPKYSPELNDIEVVWHDLKARHLAHQTFTNVDALDREIHAAVEALNRERNVDSLVNWRISA
;
A
#
# COMPACT_ATOMS: atom_id res chain seq x y z
N MET A 1 -13.69 5.61 -10.64
CA MET A 1 -13.13 4.82 -9.51
C MET A 1 -12.22 5.74 -8.73
N LEU A 2 -12.18 5.63 -7.39
CA LEU A 2 -11.32 6.45 -6.53
C LEU A 2 -10.23 5.57 -5.91
N LEU A 3 -8.98 5.96 -6.08
CA LEU A 3 -7.81 5.37 -5.47
C LEU A 3 -7.13 6.39 -4.56
N TYR A 4 -6.63 5.96 -3.42
CA TYR A 4 -5.72 6.73 -2.57
C TYR A 4 -4.31 6.16 -2.74
N GLY A 5 -3.37 6.98 -3.18
CA GLY A 5 -1.97 6.62 -3.37
C GLY A 5 -1.10 7.13 -2.24
N ASP A 6 -0.03 6.41 -1.96
CA ASP A 6 0.98 6.79 -0.96
C ASP A 6 2.18 5.83 -0.99
N GLU A 7 3.29 6.24 -0.39
CA GLU A 7 4.41 5.38 -0.13
C GLU A 7 4.60 5.04 1.34
N SER A 8 5.10 3.84 1.58
CA SER A 8 5.46 3.36 2.91
C SER A 8 6.73 2.52 2.89
N GLU A 9 7.25 2.16 4.04
CA GLU A 9 8.42 1.28 4.17
C GLU A 9 8.09 0.15 5.15
N ALA A 10 8.60 -1.05 4.85
CA ALA A 10 8.65 -2.16 5.80
C ALA A 10 10.10 -2.49 6.17
N LEU A 11 10.30 -2.95 7.39
CA LEU A 11 11.62 -3.23 7.96
C LEU A 11 11.80 -4.73 8.17
N THR A 12 13.04 -5.22 8.04
CA THR A 12 13.38 -6.61 8.43
C THR A 12 13.30 -6.82 9.94
N HIS A 13 13.32 -5.76 10.75
CA HIS A 13 13.08 -5.79 12.19
C HIS A 13 11.59 -5.81 12.50
N PRO A 14 11.20 -6.40 13.67
CA PRO A 14 9.81 -6.58 14.00
C PRO A 14 9.10 -5.27 14.32
N TYR A 15 7.89 -5.11 13.83
CA TYR A 15 6.92 -4.17 14.38
C TYR A 15 6.36 -4.75 15.67
N LEU A 16 6.38 -3.99 16.75
CA LEU A 16 5.82 -4.41 18.02
C LEU A 16 4.39 -3.90 18.15
N ALA A 17 3.47 -4.81 18.34
CA ALA A 17 2.07 -4.52 18.61
C ALA A 17 1.66 -5.12 19.95
N ARG A 18 0.52 -4.67 20.51
CA ARG A 18 -0.04 -5.28 21.72
C ARG A 18 -0.53 -6.68 21.43
N ALA A 19 -0.18 -7.64 22.29
CA ALA A 19 -0.61 -9.02 22.17
C ALA A 19 -1.09 -9.55 23.54
N TRP A 20 -2.07 -10.45 23.51
CA TRP A 20 -2.48 -11.19 24.68
C TRP A 20 -1.52 -12.34 24.92
N ALA A 21 -1.05 -12.49 26.17
CA ALA A 21 -0.19 -13.59 26.57
C ALA A 21 -0.50 -14.00 28.02
N ARG A 22 -0.02 -15.17 28.43
CA ARG A 22 -0.07 -15.60 29.83
C ARG A 22 0.76 -14.64 30.70
N ARG A 23 0.28 -14.36 31.91
CA ARG A 23 1.02 -13.55 32.87
C ARG A 23 2.43 -14.15 33.08
N GLY A 24 3.47 -13.34 32.92
CA GLY A 24 4.87 -13.76 33.05
C GLY A 24 5.49 -14.38 31.78
N ALA A 25 4.77 -14.41 30.66
CA ALA A 25 5.33 -14.85 29.39
C ALA A 25 6.45 -13.92 28.92
N ASP A 26 7.50 -14.50 28.34
CA ASP A 26 8.55 -13.75 27.66
C ASP A 26 8.05 -13.35 26.26
N LEU A 27 7.85 -12.04 26.06
CA LEU A 27 7.34 -11.47 24.80
C LEU A 27 8.46 -10.81 23.99
N ARG A 28 9.70 -11.17 24.23
CA ARG A 28 10.82 -10.61 23.45
C ARG A 28 10.82 -11.19 22.03
N VAL A 29 11.02 -10.33 21.05
CA VAL A 29 11.22 -10.71 19.65
C VAL A 29 12.64 -10.32 19.26
N ALA A 30 13.41 -11.27 18.70
CA ALA A 30 14.79 -11.02 18.31
C ALA A 30 14.83 -10.04 17.11
N ALA A 31 15.75 -9.07 17.18
CA ALA A 31 16.00 -8.08 16.14
C ALA A 31 17.52 -7.95 15.89
N PRO A 32 18.16 -8.98 15.32
CA PRO A 32 19.61 -9.01 15.17
C PRO A 32 20.10 -8.09 14.05
N GLY A 33 21.24 -7.44 14.28
CA GLY A 33 21.94 -6.62 13.28
C GLY A 33 21.24 -5.29 13.00
N GLN A 34 21.48 -4.75 11.79
CA GLN A 34 20.85 -3.51 11.33
C GLN A 34 19.60 -3.80 10.52
N ALA A 35 18.53 -3.04 10.77
CA ALA A 35 17.31 -3.09 9.98
C ALA A 35 17.62 -2.73 8.52
N LYS A 36 17.15 -3.59 7.60
CA LYS A 36 17.06 -3.29 6.18
C LYS A 36 15.60 -3.01 5.85
N LYS A 37 15.36 -2.30 4.74
CA LYS A 37 14.01 -1.87 4.37
C LYS A 37 13.64 -2.29 2.96
N VAL A 38 12.33 -2.43 2.75
CA VAL A 38 11.67 -2.52 1.46
C VAL A 38 10.72 -1.34 1.36
N ALA A 39 10.82 -0.57 0.29
CA ALA A 39 9.88 0.49 -0.03
C ALA A 39 8.62 -0.10 -0.68
N MET A 40 7.47 0.48 -0.39
CA MET A 40 6.17 0.10 -0.91
C MET A 40 5.51 1.34 -1.52
N MET A 41 5.16 1.27 -2.81
CA MET A 41 4.25 2.20 -3.47
C MET A 41 2.88 1.56 -3.48
N GLY A 42 1.87 2.21 -2.97
CA GLY A 42 0.55 1.62 -2.83
C GLY A 42 -0.59 2.45 -3.38
N SER A 43 -1.66 1.77 -3.76
CA SER A 43 -2.95 2.40 -4.05
C SER A 43 -4.08 1.61 -3.41
N LEU A 44 -4.94 2.31 -2.67
CA LEU A 44 -6.13 1.76 -2.04
C LEU A 44 -7.37 2.08 -2.88
N ASP A 45 -8.04 1.05 -3.39
CA ASP A 45 -9.39 1.22 -3.95
C ASP A 45 -10.36 1.56 -2.81
N HIS A 46 -10.87 2.79 -2.82
CA HIS A 46 -11.73 3.31 -1.75
C HIS A 46 -13.00 2.47 -1.54
N VAL A 47 -13.64 2.03 -2.62
CA VAL A 47 -14.90 1.29 -2.57
C VAL A 47 -14.68 -0.18 -2.22
N LYS A 48 -13.73 -0.84 -2.89
CA LYS A 48 -13.45 -2.26 -2.68
C LYS A 48 -12.55 -2.52 -1.47
N ARG A 49 -11.99 -1.47 -0.88
CA ARG A 49 -11.01 -1.53 0.22
C ARG A 49 -9.79 -2.39 -0.10
N ARG A 50 -9.49 -2.58 -1.38
CA ARG A 50 -8.38 -3.40 -1.88
C ARG A 50 -7.12 -2.58 -1.97
N LEU A 51 -6.08 -3.03 -1.31
CA LEU A 51 -4.73 -2.48 -1.37
C LEU A 51 -3.97 -3.13 -2.54
N ILE A 52 -3.34 -2.30 -3.38
CA ILE A 52 -2.45 -2.70 -4.48
C ILE A 52 -1.08 -2.17 -4.13
N VAL A 53 -0.04 -3.01 -4.14
CA VAL A 53 1.31 -2.62 -3.73
C VAL A 53 2.32 -3.04 -4.78
N HIS A 54 3.23 -2.13 -5.09
CA HIS A 54 4.50 -2.36 -5.77
C HIS A 54 5.62 -2.20 -4.75
N THR A 55 6.51 -3.18 -4.67
CA THR A 55 7.67 -3.17 -3.77
C THR A 55 8.95 -2.84 -4.50
N SER A 56 9.87 -2.14 -3.84
CA SER A 56 11.18 -1.77 -4.40
C SER A 56 12.27 -1.72 -3.33
N ARG A 57 13.53 -1.74 -3.77
CA ARG A 57 14.71 -1.49 -2.91
C ARG A 57 14.98 -0.01 -2.70
N THR A 58 14.40 0.82 -3.52
CA THR A 58 14.56 2.27 -3.52
C THR A 58 13.20 2.96 -3.38
N ARG A 59 13.22 4.27 -3.15
CA ARG A 59 12.03 5.11 -3.10
C ARG A 59 12.28 6.32 -3.99
N HIS A 60 12.14 6.11 -5.29
CA HIS A 60 12.37 7.11 -6.32
C HIS A 60 11.18 7.23 -7.26
N SER A 61 11.17 8.26 -8.09
CA SER A 61 10.12 8.45 -9.10
C SER A 61 9.99 7.29 -10.08
N ALA A 62 11.08 6.54 -10.33
CA ALA A 62 11.04 5.32 -11.15
C ALA A 62 10.18 4.22 -10.51
N ASP A 63 10.22 4.08 -9.18
CA ASP A 63 9.40 3.11 -8.45
C ASP A 63 7.92 3.50 -8.48
N PHE A 64 7.64 4.81 -8.37
CA PHE A 64 6.29 5.33 -8.57
C PHE A 64 5.78 5.07 -9.99
N ILE A 65 6.62 5.27 -11.02
CA ILE A 65 6.25 4.98 -12.41
C ILE A 65 5.97 3.47 -12.59
N ALA A 66 6.79 2.59 -12.00
CA ALA A 66 6.54 1.14 -12.03
C ALA A 66 5.21 0.76 -11.36
N HIS A 67 4.83 1.46 -10.28
CA HIS A 67 3.50 1.32 -9.67
C HIS A 67 2.39 1.80 -10.61
N LEU A 68 2.56 2.95 -11.30
CA LEU A 68 1.60 3.40 -12.32
C LEU A 68 1.43 2.38 -13.45
N GLU A 69 2.50 1.70 -13.88
CA GLU A 69 2.43 0.61 -14.86
C GLU A 69 1.66 -0.60 -14.32
N GLN A 70 1.73 -0.87 -13.01
CA GLN A 70 0.87 -1.89 -12.39
C GLN A 70 -0.60 -1.47 -12.44
N LEU A 71 -0.91 -0.20 -12.20
CA LEU A 71 -2.27 0.33 -12.34
C LEU A 71 -2.75 0.32 -13.79
N ASP A 72 -1.88 0.57 -14.78
CA ASP A 72 -2.20 0.42 -16.21
C ASP A 72 -2.72 -0.99 -16.52
N ARG A 73 -2.03 -2.02 -16.03
CA ARG A 73 -2.42 -3.44 -16.23
C ARG A 73 -3.76 -3.78 -15.59
N LEU A 74 -4.09 -3.15 -14.46
CA LEU A 74 -5.31 -3.44 -13.70
C LEU A 74 -6.53 -2.65 -14.20
N PHE A 75 -6.34 -1.39 -14.54
CA PHE A 75 -7.40 -0.42 -14.75
C PHE A 75 -7.31 0.35 -16.06
N GLY A 76 -6.14 0.39 -16.67
CA GLY A 76 -5.90 1.10 -17.92
C GLY A 76 -6.70 0.53 -19.10
N PRO A 77 -6.65 1.23 -20.25
CA PRO A 77 -7.29 0.80 -21.48
C PRO A 77 -6.80 -0.58 -21.93
N GLN A 78 -7.73 -1.45 -22.27
CA GLN A 78 -7.44 -2.78 -22.82
C GLN A 78 -8.39 -3.05 -23.99
N PRO A 79 -7.96 -3.76 -25.05
CA PRO A 79 -8.81 -4.15 -26.16
C PRO A 79 -10.07 -4.90 -25.68
N GLY A 80 -11.23 -4.47 -26.14
CA GLY A 80 -12.52 -5.10 -25.80
C GLY A 80 -13.06 -4.81 -24.39
N ARG A 81 -12.39 -3.96 -23.61
CA ARG A 81 -12.81 -3.57 -22.26
C ARG A 81 -13.15 -2.09 -22.19
N VAL A 82 -14.29 -1.77 -21.59
CA VAL A 82 -14.66 -0.38 -21.28
C VAL A 82 -13.74 0.12 -20.16
N THR A 83 -12.93 1.12 -20.47
CA THR A 83 -12.07 1.79 -19.47
C THR A 83 -12.92 2.70 -18.60
N ARG A 84 -12.85 2.53 -17.28
CA ARG A 84 -13.50 3.42 -16.33
C ARG A 84 -12.54 4.52 -15.92
N PRO A 85 -12.97 5.80 -15.86
CA PRO A 85 -12.14 6.87 -15.32
C PRO A 85 -11.71 6.56 -13.89
N VAL A 86 -10.43 6.81 -13.60
CA VAL A 86 -9.83 6.65 -12.27
C VAL A 86 -9.38 8.02 -11.77
N VAL A 87 -9.71 8.32 -10.53
CA VAL A 87 -9.13 9.44 -9.78
C VAL A 87 -8.16 8.85 -8.78
N LEU A 88 -6.91 9.29 -8.84
CA LEU A 88 -5.86 8.96 -7.88
C LEU A 88 -5.63 10.16 -6.98
N VAL A 89 -5.95 10.02 -5.69
CA VAL A 89 -5.61 11.01 -4.67
C VAL A 89 -4.19 10.74 -4.22
N GLU A 90 -3.31 11.72 -4.32
CA GLU A 90 -1.87 11.56 -4.10
C GLU A 90 -1.30 12.78 -3.36
N ASP A 91 -0.25 12.58 -2.58
CA ASP A 91 0.45 13.69 -1.97
C ASP A 91 1.37 14.43 -2.97
N ASN A 92 1.85 15.61 -2.56
CA ASN A 92 2.78 16.42 -3.35
C ASN A 92 4.25 16.05 -3.09
N GLY A 93 4.55 14.79 -2.72
CA GLY A 93 5.91 14.33 -2.46
C GLY A 93 6.83 14.50 -3.68
N PRO A 94 8.15 14.71 -3.47
CA PRO A 94 9.09 14.96 -4.57
C PRO A 94 9.11 13.86 -5.64
N ILE A 95 8.86 12.61 -5.24
CA ILE A 95 8.84 11.48 -6.17
C ILE A 95 7.63 11.49 -7.11
N HIS A 96 6.49 12.05 -6.64
CA HIS A 96 5.24 12.15 -7.41
C HIS A 96 5.21 13.35 -8.35
N VAL A 97 5.88 14.46 -7.97
CA VAL A 97 5.87 15.71 -8.74
C VAL A 97 7.13 15.95 -9.58
N SER A 98 8.05 15.00 -9.62
CA SER A 98 9.25 15.08 -10.47
C SER A 98 8.88 15.19 -11.95
N LYS A 99 9.81 15.69 -12.78
CA LYS A 99 9.57 15.83 -14.23
C LYS A 99 9.16 14.50 -14.89
N ILE A 100 9.82 13.40 -14.53
CA ILE A 100 9.52 12.07 -15.11
C ILE A 100 8.19 11.52 -14.61
N ALA A 101 7.86 11.73 -13.33
CA ALA A 101 6.58 11.31 -12.76
C ALA A 101 5.41 12.08 -13.42
N ARG A 102 5.53 13.40 -13.56
CA ARG A 102 4.53 14.23 -14.27
C ARG A 102 4.33 13.78 -15.71
N ALA A 103 5.42 13.51 -16.46
CA ALA A 103 5.32 13.00 -17.83
C ALA A 103 4.60 11.63 -17.87
N ALA A 104 4.87 10.76 -16.90
CA ALA A 104 4.20 9.47 -16.80
C ALA A 104 2.70 9.62 -16.47
N LEU A 105 2.33 10.56 -15.61
CA LEU A 105 0.92 10.88 -15.31
C LEU A 105 0.22 11.51 -16.52
N ASP A 106 0.88 12.45 -17.21
CA ASP A 106 0.33 13.10 -18.42
C ASP A 106 0.03 12.08 -19.53
N ALA A 107 0.88 11.07 -19.70
CA ALA A 107 0.63 9.99 -20.66
C ALA A 107 -0.66 9.19 -20.35
N ARG A 108 -1.12 9.21 -19.10
CA ARG A 108 -2.30 8.47 -18.58
C ARG A 108 -3.54 9.32 -18.43
N LYS A 109 -3.48 10.63 -18.68
CA LYS A 109 -4.60 11.58 -18.44
C LYS A 109 -5.92 11.24 -19.14
N HIS A 110 -5.88 10.37 -20.15
CA HIS A 110 -7.08 9.93 -20.86
C HIS A 110 -7.93 8.93 -20.08
N TRP A 111 -7.40 8.36 -18.96
CA TRP A 111 -8.13 7.46 -18.07
C TRP A 111 -7.85 7.69 -16.59
N LEU A 112 -6.72 8.33 -16.24
CA LEU A 112 -6.26 8.60 -14.87
C LEU A 112 -6.17 10.11 -14.64
N THR A 113 -6.88 10.61 -13.65
CA THR A 113 -6.77 11.98 -13.15
C THR A 113 -6.15 11.96 -11.76
N VAL A 114 -5.22 12.87 -11.48
CA VAL A 114 -4.62 12.99 -10.14
C VAL A 114 -5.24 14.17 -9.41
N GLU A 115 -5.70 13.92 -8.20
CA GLU A 115 -6.11 14.95 -7.23
C GLU A 115 -5.05 15.05 -6.14
N TRP A 116 -4.45 16.23 -6.04
CA TRP A 116 -3.35 16.48 -5.11
C TRP A 116 -3.85 16.87 -3.74
N LEU A 117 -3.42 16.14 -2.71
CA LEU A 117 -3.69 16.50 -1.33
C LEU A 117 -3.00 17.81 -0.94
N PRO A 118 -3.58 18.60 -0.03
CA PRO A 118 -2.86 19.68 0.62
C PRO A 118 -1.58 19.19 1.27
N LYS A 119 -0.57 20.05 1.37
CA LYS A 119 0.67 19.68 2.07
C LYS A 119 0.40 19.37 3.54
N TYR A 120 1.03 18.32 4.04
CA TYR A 120 0.95 17.91 5.45
C TYR A 120 -0.47 17.55 5.94
N SER A 121 -1.25 16.88 5.09
CA SER A 121 -2.61 16.43 5.42
C SER A 121 -2.78 14.92 5.28
N PRO A 122 -2.01 14.10 6.03
CA PRO A 122 -2.10 12.64 5.95
C PRO A 122 -3.48 12.12 6.40
N GLU A 123 -4.19 12.88 7.26
CA GLU A 123 -5.54 12.55 7.72
C GLU A 123 -6.59 12.52 6.60
N LEU A 124 -6.28 13.11 5.44
CA LEU A 124 -7.12 13.06 4.24
C LEU A 124 -6.79 11.89 3.33
N ASN A 125 -5.77 11.08 3.67
CA ASN A 125 -5.34 9.95 2.87
C ASN A 125 -5.73 8.61 3.53
N ASP A 126 -6.82 8.02 3.08
CA ASP A 126 -7.37 6.76 3.63
C ASP A 126 -6.38 5.59 3.63
N ILE A 127 -5.35 5.61 2.81
CA ILE A 127 -4.36 4.53 2.73
C ILE A 127 -3.45 4.48 3.97
N GLU A 128 -3.28 5.59 4.68
CA GLU A 128 -2.44 5.65 5.89
C GLU A 128 -2.92 4.69 6.98
N VAL A 129 -4.24 4.62 7.19
CA VAL A 129 -4.84 3.65 8.12
C VAL A 129 -4.55 2.21 7.69
N VAL A 130 -4.50 1.97 6.37
CA VAL A 130 -4.22 0.65 5.80
C VAL A 130 -2.76 0.26 5.98
N TRP A 131 -1.82 1.20 5.82
CA TRP A 131 -0.41 0.97 6.12
C TRP A 131 -0.17 0.63 7.59
N HIS A 132 -0.86 1.34 8.49
CA HIS A 132 -0.80 1.04 9.92
C HIS A 132 -1.31 -0.39 10.21
N ASP A 133 -2.45 -0.75 9.66
CA ASP A 133 -3.07 -2.07 9.84
C ASP A 133 -2.18 -3.20 9.30
N LEU A 134 -1.62 -3.04 8.09
CA LEU A 134 -0.66 -3.97 7.49
C LEU A 134 0.54 -4.23 8.41
N LYS A 135 1.14 -3.17 8.95
CA LYS A 135 2.33 -3.26 9.82
C LYS A 135 2.00 -3.83 11.19
N ALA A 136 0.89 -3.40 11.80
CA ALA A 136 0.53 -3.76 13.18
C ALA A 136 -0.11 -5.13 13.32
N ARG A 137 -0.70 -5.68 12.26
CA ARG A 137 -1.41 -6.97 12.31
C ARG A 137 -0.75 -8.07 11.49
N HIS A 138 -0.30 -7.76 10.28
CA HIS A 138 0.21 -8.75 9.35
C HIS A 138 1.74 -8.89 9.37
N LEU A 139 2.48 -7.81 9.65
CA LEU A 139 3.94 -7.82 9.77
C LEU A 139 4.44 -7.72 11.22
N ALA A 140 3.53 -7.71 12.20
CA ALA A 140 3.90 -7.58 13.60
C ALA A 140 4.60 -8.83 14.15
N HIS A 141 5.53 -8.60 15.08
CA HIS A 141 6.27 -9.64 15.83
C HIS A 141 7.13 -10.58 14.96
N GLN A 142 7.39 -10.22 13.72
CA GLN A 142 8.18 -11.01 12.78
C GLN A 142 9.54 -10.36 12.51
N THR A 143 10.58 -11.17 12.46
CA THR A 143 11.93 -10.78 12.06
C THR A 143 12.30 -11.51 10.78
N PHE A 144 12.79 -10.78 9.79
CA PHE A 144 13.11 -11.32 8.49
C PHE A 144 14.63 -11.43 8.30
N THR A 145 15.09 -12.56 7.81
CA THR A 145 16.52 -12.84 7.63
C THR A 145 17.17 -11.95 6.57
N ASN A 146 16.40 -11.53 5.59
CA ASN A 146 16.84 -10.64 4.51
C ASN A 146 15.66 -9.91 3.87
N VAL A 147 15.98 -8.98 2.98
CA VAL A 147 14.99 -8.16 2.28
C VAL A 147 14.10 -8.95 1.30
N ASP A 148 14.59 -10.08 0.76
CA ASP A 148 13.76 -10.93 -0.13
C ASP A 148 12.72 -11.73 0.66
N ALA A 149 13.04 -12.14 1.88
CA ALA A 149 12.08 -12.75 2.80
C ALA A 149 11.00 -11.74 3.22
N LEU A 150 11.41 -10.51 3.55
CA LEU A 150 10.48 -9.42 3.86
C LEU A 150 9.56 -9.09 2.68
N ASP A 151 10.13 -9.00 1.47
CA ASP A 151 9.38 -8.69 0.25
C ASP A 151 8.27 -9.72 -0.02
N ARG A 152 8.58 -11.01 0.06
CA ARG A 152 7.58 -12.08 -0.07
C ARG A 152 6.48 -11.97 0.99
N GLU A 153 6.88 -11.67 2.23
CA GLU A 153 5.91 -11.53 3.32
C GLU A 153 5.01 -10.31 3.17
N ILE A 154 5.54 -9.19 2.65
CA ILE A 154 4.71 -8.02 2.31
C ILE A 154 3.60 -8.41 1.34
N HIS A 155 3.92 -9.13 0.27
CA HIS A 155 2.92 -9.57 -0.71
C HIS A 155 1.90 -10.54 -0.10
N ALA A 156 2.34 -11.51 0.70
CA ALA A 156 1.45 -12.43 1.42
C ALA A 156 0.54 -11.68 2.41
N ALA A 157 1.09 -10.71 3.14
CA ALA A 157 0.36 -9.86 4.08
C ALA A 157 -0.69 -8.99 3.38
N VAL A 158 -0.35 -8.40 2.22
CA VAL A 158 -1.29 -7.62 1.40
C VAL A 158 -2.44 -8.51 0.89
N GLU A 159 -2.15 -9.72 0.46
CA GLU A 159 -3.19 -10.67 0.05
C GLU A 159 -4.10 -11.08 1.21
N ALA A 160 -3.54 -11.34 2.40
CA ALA A 160 -4.31 -11.66 3.60
C ALA A 160 -5.22 -10.49 3.99
N LEU A 161 -4.67 -9.28 4.08
CA LEU A 161 -5.39 -8.05 4.37
C LEU A 161 -6.56 -7.83 3.38
N ASN A 162 -6.31 -8.02 2.10
CA ASN A 162 -7.34 -7.87 1.06
C ASN A 162 -8.44 -8.92 1.17
N ARG A 163 -8.12 -10.17 1.57
CA ARG A 163 -9.13 -11.22 1.82
C ARG A 163 -10.02 -10.85 3.01
N GLU A 164 -9.43 -10.44 4.12
CA GLU A 164 -10.18 -10.03 5.32
C GLU A 164 -11.16 -8.90 5.02
N ARG A 165 -10.71 -7.86 4.33
CA ARG A 165 -11.54 -6.69 3.99
C ARG A 165 -12.67 -7.01 3.02
N ASN A 166 -12.50 -7.97 2.12
CA ASN A 166 -13.59 -8.45 1.26
C ASN A 166 -14.66 -9.18 2.05
N VAL A 167 -14.29 -9.96 3.07
CA VAL A 167 -15.25 -10.67 3.94
C VAL A 167 -16.03 -9.67 4.79
N ASP A 168 -15.36 -8.68 5.39
CA ASP A 168 -16.01 -7.67 6.23
C ASP A 168 -17.01 -6.82 5.43
N SER A 169 -16.72 -6.50 4.18
CA SER A 169 -17.64 -5.76 3.30
C SER A 169 -18.93 -6.54 3.03
N LEU A 170 -18.85 -7.87 2.92
CA LEU A 170 -19.99 -8.75 2.72
C LEU A 170 -20.84 -8.91 3.99
N VAL A 171 -20.20 -8.92 5.16
CA VAL A 171 -20.90 -9.02 6.47
C VAL A 171 -21.63 -7.72 6.78
N ASN A 172 -21.02 -6.57 6.59
CA ASN A 172 -21.64 -5.26 6.84
C ASN A 172 -22.85 -5.01 5.91
N TRP A 173 -22.85 -5.53 4.70
CA TRP A 173 -24.00 -5.41 3.79
C TRP A 173 -25.22 -6.22 4.27
N ARG A 174 -25.00 -7.35 4.97
CA ARG A 174 -26.10 -8.18 5.53
C ARG A 174 -26.71 -7.61 6.82
N ILE A 175 -26.02 -6.71 7.52
CA ILE A 175 -26.50 -6.11 8.76
C ILE A 175 -27.29 -4.81 8.50
N SER A 176 -27.15 -4.22 7.31
CA SER A 176 -27.81 -2.95 6.93
C SER A 176 -29.12 -3.17 6.14
N ALA A 177 -29.58 -4.38 5.96
CA ALA A 177 -30.84 -4.79 5.32
C ALA A 177 -31.82 -5.36 6.35
#